data_690481baba87f4b5f21d3284e14c9321
#
_entry.id   690481baba87f4b5f21d3284e14c9321
#
_cell.length_a   1.000
_cell.length_b   1.000
_cell.length_c   1.000
_cell.angle_alpha   90.00
_cell.angle_beta   90.00
_cell.angle_gamma   90.00
#
_symmetry.space_group_name_H-M   'P 1'
#
loop_
_entity.id
_entity.type
_entity.pdbx_description
1 polymer ?
#
loop_
_entity_poly.entity_id
_entity_poly.type
_entity_poly.pdbx_seq_one_letter_code
_entity_poly.pdbx_strand_id
1 'polypeptide(L)'
;MSWATASDGTRLHYEAIGRKSAPPLLMIQGLGADKHLWDLQRFVFATRYRVIAHDNRGAGRSDKPEGPYDLPRMAEDAMAVLDHAGVDTAHVVGASMGGAITQLVGILYPDRVRSLSLVCTSCSNHQWRRDLLSSWAAVAMERGMSEMTMQAARWVIGPRSLRRLWPAFSWLGPIATSREAHGFHAQVQAILAADDSLAEHLTQITAPTAVIVGNQDILTPRGDSEELADLIPTAELMVLSGAAHGLMIEHAT
;
A
#
# COMPACT_ATOMS: atom_id res chain seq x y z
N MET A 1 -15.29 -5.93 13.09
CA MET A 1 -13.84 -6.14 13.19
C MET A 1 -13.60 -7.62 13.07
N SER A 2 -12.75 -8.03 12.16
CA SER A 2 -12.52 -9.44 11.87
C SER A 2 -11.03 -9.75 11.80
N TRP A 3 -10.69 -11.01 11.96
CA TRP A 3 -9.33 -11.52 11.93
C TRP A 3 -9.26 -12.70 10.97
N ALA A 4 -8.44 -12.57 9.94
CA ALA A 4 -8.02 -13.70 9.11
C ALA A 4 -6.74 -14.31 9.68
N THR A 5 -6.46 -15.56 9.36
CA THR A 5 -5.22 -16.23 9.73
C THR A 5 -4.50 -16.64 8.45
N ALA A 6 -3.29 -16.16 8.27
CA ALA A 6 -2.41 -16.54 7.18
C ALA A 6 -1.92 -17.99 7.34
N SER A 7 -1.33 -18.57 6.29
CA SER A 7 -0.85 -19.97 6.28
C SER A 7 0.24 -20.24 7.31
N ASP A 8 0.99 -19.21 7.73
CA ASP A 8 2.02 -19.29 8.77
C ASP A 8 1.49 -19.01 10.20
N GLY A 9 0.17 -18.83 10.36
CA GLY A 9 -0.46 -18.55 11.64
C GLY A 9 -0.55 -17.05 11.99
N THR A 10 0.01 -16.16 11.19
CA THR A 10 -0.07 -14.70 11.41
C THR A 10 -1.54 -14.26 11.35
N ARG A 11 -2.00 -13.53 12.37
CA ARG A 11 -3.35 -13.00 12.41
C ARG A 11 -3.40 -11.62 11.76
N LEU A 12 -4.31 -11.45 10.82
CA LEU A 12 -4.46 -10.25 10.02
C LEU A 12 -5.79 -9.58 10.37
N HIS A 13 -5.70 -8.37 10.89
CA HIS A 13 -6.88 -7.59 11.23
C HIS A 13 -7.44 -6.90 9.99
N TYR A 14 -8.75 -7.04 9.78
CA TYR A 14 -9.43 -6.34 8.69
C TYR A 14 -10.82 -5.84 9.09
N GLU A 15 -11.33 -4.93 8.33
CA GLU A 15 -12.70 -4.42 8.39
C GLU A 15 -13.37 -4.53 7.04
N ALA A 16 -14.64 -4.90 7.06
CA ALA A 16 -15.48 -4.92 5.87
C ALA A 16 -16.68 -3.99 6.10
N ILE A 17 -16.87 -3.04 5.19
CA ILE A 17 -17.98 -2.07 5.21
C ILE A 17 -18.71 -2.07 3.87
N GLY A 18 -19.93 -1.54 3.85
CA GLY A 18 -20.81 -1.60 2.67
C GLY A 18 -21.68 -2.84 2.64
N ARG A 19 -22.51 -2.97 1.61
CA ARG A 19 -23.47 -4.08 1.48
C ARG A 19 -22.74 -5.37 1.09
N LYS A 20 -23.07 -6.49 1.74
CA LYS A 20 -22.46 -7.81 1.44
C LYS A 20 -22.64 -8.24 -0.02
N SER A 21 -23.76 -7.84 -0.64
CA SER A 21 -24.09 -8.15 -2.04
C SER A 21 -23.43 -7.22 -3.06
N ALA A 22 -22.78 -6.15 -2.63
CA ALA A 22 -22.07 -5.25 -3.52
C ALA A 22 -20.76 -5.86 -4.03
N PRO A 23 -20.23 -5.42 -5.19
CA PRO A 23 -18.96 -5.89 -5.70
C PRO A 23 -17.84 -5.71 -4.66
N PRO A 24 -16.99 -6.75 -4.42
CA PRO A 24 -15.91 -6.65 -3.44
C PRO A 24 -14.78 -5.74 -3.94
N LEU A 25 -14.24 -4.92 -3.03
CA LEU A 25 -13.07 -4.08 -3.22
C LEU A 25 -12.10 -4.31 -2.06
N LEU A 26 -10.93 -4.87 -2.36
CA LEU A 26 -9.83 -5.01 -1.40
C LEU A 26 -8.93 -3.78 -1.46
N MET A 27 -8.56 -3.25 -0.30
CA MET A 27 -7.68 -2.08 -0.18
C MET A 27 -6.43 -2.44 0.64
N ILE A 28 -5.25 -2.31 0.00
CA ILE A 28 -3.94 -2.67 0.56
C ILE A 28 -3.12 -1.40 0.79
N GLN A 29 -2.72 -1.16 2.03
CA GLN A 29 -2.01 0.07 2.40
C GLN A 29 -0.49 -0.06 2.19
N GLY A 30 0.19 1.09 2.16
CA GLY A 30 1.63 1.21 2.02
C GLY A 30 2.42 0.90 3.29
N LEU A 31 3.73 1.11 3.20
CA LEU A 31 4.72 0.87 4.24
C LEU A 31 4.37 1.57 5.56
N GLY A 32 4.33 0.81 6.65
CA GLY A 32 4.13 1.30 8.01
C GLY A 32 2.75 1.88 8.31
N ALA A 33 1.86 1.90 7.33
CA ALA A 33 0.53 2.46 7.46
C ALA A 33 -0.51 1.39 7.80
N ASP A 34 -1.52 1.78 8.57
CA ASP A 34 -2.68 0.95 8.83
C ASP A 34 -3.84 1.29 7.86
N LYS A 35 -4.87 0.46 7.87
CA LYS A 35 -6.04 0.61 6.99
C LYS A 35 -6.79 1.93 7.15
N HIS A 36 -6.60 2.66 8.26
CA HIS A 36 -7.30 3.92 8.52
C HIS A 36 -6.84 5.06 7.60
N LEU A 37 -5.66 4.93 6.99
CA LEU A 37 -5.26 5.88 5.94
C LEU A 37 -6.15 5.80 4.68
N TRP A 38 -6.98 4.75 4.55
CA TRP A 38 -8.01 4.65 3.53
C TRP A 38 -9.37 5.21 3.97
N ASP A 39 -9.55 5.74 5.18
CA ASP A 39 -10.88 6.07 5.71
C ASP A 39 -11.67 7.02 4.82
N LEU A 40 -11.00 8.02 4.23
CA LEU A 40 -11.64 8.97 3.33
C LEU A 40 -12.21 8.28 2.07
N GLN A 41 -11.46 7.34 1.47
CA GLN A 41 -11.88 6.61 0.27
C GLN A 41 -12.85 5.48 0.61
N ARG A 42 -12.56 4.70 1.65
CA ARG A 42 -13.35 3.51 1.98
C ARG A 42 -14.79 3.84 2.32
N PHE A 43 -15.06 4.97 2.99
CA PHE A 43 -16.43 5.38 3.29
C PHE A 43 -17.19 5.82 2.03
N VAL A 44 -16.52 6.49 1.10
CA VAL A 44 -17.11 6.85 -0.20
C VAL A 44 -17.38 5.60 -1.03
N PHE A 45 -16.41 4.71 -1.14
CA PHE A 45 -16.55 3.46 -1.92
C PHE A 45 -17.56 2.49 -1.33
N ALA A 46 -17.77 2.49 -0.01
CA ALA A 46 -18.76 1.64 0.65
C ALA A 46 -20.21 1.90 0.21
N THR A 47 -20.48 3.03 -0.43
CA THR A 47 -21.79 3.33 -1.03
C THR A 47 -22.10 2.43 -2.24
N ARG A 48 -21.06 1.92 -2.93
CA ARG A 48 -21.16 1.12 -4.15
C ARG A 48 -20.50 -0.27 -4.05
N TYR A 49 -19.50 -0.42 -3.18
CA TYR A 49 -18.69 -1.63 -3.03
C TYR A 49 -18.83 -2.23 -1.62
N ARG A 50 -18.56 -3.51 -1.51
CA ARG A 50 -18.19 -4.15 -0.25
C ARG A 50 -16.70 -3.95 -0.05
N VAL A 51 -16.33 -2.89 0.66
CA VAL A 51 -14.93 -2.52 0.90
C VAL A 51 -14.34 -3.36 2.00
N ILE A 52 -13.22 -4.03 1.73
CA ILE A 52 -12.44 -4.82 2.66
C ILE A 52 -11.06 -4.14 2.76
N ALA A 53 -10.71 -3.63 3.93
CA ALA A 53 -9.41 -3.02 4.17
C ALA A 53 -8.74 -3.74 5.35
N HIS A 54 -7.49 -4.16 5.15
CA HIS A 54 -6.73 -4.88 6.17
C HIS A 54 -5.47 -4.11 6.58
N ASP A 55 -4.98 -4.41 7.76
CA ASP A 55 -3.65 -4.03 8.20
C ASP A 55 -2.68 -5.10 7.70
N ASN A 56 -1.66 -4.71 6.96
CA ASN A 56 -0.60 -5.64 6.56
C ASN A 56 0.10 -6.24 7.79
N ARG A 57 0.70 -7.44 7.68
CA ARG A 57 1.60 -7.92 8.72
C ARG A 57 2.64 -6.86 9.06
N GLY A 58 2.96 -6.70 10.33
CA GLY A 58 3.88 -5.65 10.78
C GLY A 58 3.24 -4.28 11.00
N ALA A 59 1.97 -4.07 10.67
CA ALA A 59 1.29 -2.77 10.78
C ALA A 59 -0.04 -2.86 11.55
N GLY A 60 -0.51 -1.71 12.01
CA GLY A 60 -1.80 -1.54 12.63
C GLY A 60 -2.07 -2.53 13.76
N ARG A 61 -3.20 -3.23 13.67
CA ARG A 61 -3.63 -4.24 14.64
C ARG A 61 -3.22 -5.67 14.25
N SER A 62 -2.76 -5.90 13.01
CA SER A 62 -2.25 -7.21 12.60
C SER A 62 -1.03 -7.63 13.42
N ASP A 63 -0.80 -8.93 13.51
CA ASP A 63 0.37 -9.47 14.19
C ASP A 63 1.66 -8.96 13.52
N LYS A 64 2.71 -8.90 14.32
CA LYS A 64 4.03 -8.43 13.91
C LYS A 64 5.05 -9.53 14.19
N PRO A 65 4.98 -10.66 13.45
CA PRO A 65 5.94 -11.74 13.63
C PRO A 65 7.38 -11.24 13.43
N GLU A 66 8.34 -11.96 13.96
CA GLU A 66 9.72 -11.68 13.60
C GLU A 66 9.96 -11.95 12.12
N GLY A 67 10.76 -11.07 11.46
CA GLY A 67 11.10 -11.19 10.05
C GLY A 67 12.02 -12.37 9.72
N PRO A 68 12.41 -12.50 8.48
CA PRO A 68 12.14 -11.54 7.41
C PRO A 68 10.71 -11.66 6.84
N TYR A 69 10.17 -10.53 6.36
CA TYR A 69 8.97 -10.54 5.51
C TYR A 69 9.38 -10.54 4.04
N ASP A 70 8.46 -10.94 3.17
CA ASP A 70 8.59 -10.79 1.73
C ASP A 70 7.25 -10.36 1.10
N LEU A 71 7.31 -9.70 -0.06
CA LEU A 71 6.10 -9.19 -0.73
C LEU A 71 5.19 -10.31 -1.26
N PRO A 72 5.71 -11.44 -1.80
CA PRO A 72 4.85 -12.58 -2.15
C PRO A 72 4.03 -13.12 -0.98
N ARG A 73 4.62 -13.25 0.21
CA ARG A 73 3.89 -13.63 1.43
C ARG A 73 2.80 -12.62 1.79
N MET A 74 3.07 -11.33 1.61
CA MET A 74 2.06 -10.30 1.86
C MET A 74 0.93 -10.32 0.82
N ALA A 75 1.18 -10.75 -0.40
CA ALA A 75 0.14 -11.03 -1.39
C ALA A 75 -0.73 -12.25 -0.97
N GLU A 76 -0.12 -13.30 -0.45
CA GLU A 76 -0.84 -14.46 0.13
C GLU A 76 -1.70 -14.04 1.35
N ASP A 77 -1.20 -13.14 2.20
CA ASP A 77 -1.97 -12.55 3.31
C ASP A 77 -3.25 -11.85 2.81
N ALA A 78 -3.14 -11.09 1.72
CA ALA A 78 -4.27 -10.42 1.11
C ALA A 78 -5.32 -11.43 0.62
N MET A 79 -4.90 -12.57 0.07
CA MET A 79 -5.81 -13.67 -0.30
C MET A 79 -6.44 -14.34 0.92
N ALA A 80 -5.69 -14.58 1.99
CA ALA A 80 -6.23 -15.13 3.23
C ALA A 80 -7.32 -14.21 3.84
N VAL A 81 -7.17 -12.90 3.72
CA VAL A 81 -8.21 -11.93 4.12
C VAL A 81 -9.46 -12.06 3.25
N LEU A 82 -9.33 -12.18 1.93
CA LEU A 82 -10.47 -12.40 1.03
C LEU A 82 -11.18 -13.72 1.33
N ASP A 83 -10.44 -14.80 1.54
CA ASP A 83 -10.98 -16.13 1.85
C ASP A 83 -11.78 -16.11 3.16
N HIS A 84 -11.22 -15.53 4.21
CA HIS A 84 -11.93 -15.37 5.48
C HIS A 84 -13.16 -14.46 5.37
N ALA A 85 -13.12 -13.47 4.48
CA ALA A 85 -14.28 -12.61 4.19
C ALA A 85 -15.34 -13.29 3.30
N GLY A 86 -15.09 -14.51 2.81
CA GLY A 86 -15.97 -15.23 1.88
C GLY A 86 -16.09 -14.54 0.52
N VAL A 87 -14.94 -14.15 -0.05
CA VAL A 87 -14.86 -13.42 -1.32
C VAL A 87 -13.94 -14.17 -2.29
N ASP A 88 -14.51 -14.66 -3.39
CA ASP A 88 -13.76 -15.39 -4.41
C ASP A 88 -12.98 -14.45 -5.32
N THR A 89 -13.59 -13.34 -5.76
CA THR A 89 -12.94 -12.37 -6.67
C THR A 89 -13.20 -10.95 -6.22
N ALA A 90 -12.21 -10.06 -6.33
CA ALA A 90 -12.32 -8.66 -5.93
C ALA A 90 -11.68 -7.69 -6.94
N HIS A 91 -12.12 -6.44 -6.92
CA HIS A 91 -11.29 -5.32 -7.34
C HIS A 91 -10.21 -5.12 -6.29
N VAL A 92 -8.96 -4.84 -6.66
CA VAL A 92 -7.85 -4.67 -5.71
C VAL A 92 -7.20 -3.31 -5.94
N VAL A 93 -7.09 -2.52 -4.88
CA VAL A 93 -6.38 -1.25 -4.91
C VAL A 93 -5.25 -1.28 -3.89
N GLY A 94 -4.05 -0.91 -4.29
CA GLY A 94 -2.90 -0.83 -3.41
C GLY A 94 -2.11 0.45 -3.60
N ALA A 95 -1.62 1.00 -2.48
CA ALA A 95 -0.82 2.21 -2.48
C ALA A 95 0.62 1.93 -2.08
N SER A 96 1.60 2.49 -2.79
CA SER A 96 3.03 2.38 -2.49
C SER A 96 3.47 0.91 -2.37
N MET A 97 4.00 0.45 -1.23
CA MET A 97 4.25 -0.97 -0.96
C MET A 97 3.00 -1.83 -1.23
N GLY A 98 1.81 -1.35 -0.85
CA GLY A 98 0.55 -2.03 -1.16
C GLY A 98 0.30 -2.16 -2.67
N GLY A 99 0.79 -1.23 -3.47
CA GLY A 99 0.78 -1.31 -4.93
C GLY A 99 1.70 -2.42 -5.45
N ALA A 100 2.89 -2.59 -4.89
CA ALA A 100 3.78 -3.70 -5.22
C ALA A 100 3.15 -5.06 -4.83
N ILE A 101 2.50 -5.14 -3.67
CA ILE A 101 1.72 -6.32 -3.26
C ILE A 101 0.57 -6.56 -4.27
N THR A 102 -0.11 -5.51 -4.72
CA THR A 102 -1.22 -5.61 -5.69
C THR A 102 -0.74 -6.11 -7.05
N GLN A 103 0.45 -5.73 -7.51
CA GLN A 103 1.08 -6.30 -8.71
C GLN A 103 1.26 -7.81 -8.55
N LEU A 104 1.81 -8.26 -7.42
CA LEU A 104 1.99 -9.68 -7.12
C LEU A 104 0.65 -10.42 -7.02
N VAL A 105 -0.39 -9.81 -6.48
CA VAL A 105 -1.75 -10.39 -6.49
C VAL A 105 -2.22 -10.59 -7.93
N GLY A 106 -1.99 -9.63 -8.83
CA GLY A 106 -2.35 -9.76 -10.24
C GLY A 106 -1.58 -10.85 -10.99
N ILE A 107 -0.31 -11.07 -10.63
CA ILE A 107 0.55 -12.09 -11.23
C ILE A 107 0.25 -13.48 -10.68
N LEU A 108 0.21 -13.62 -9.36
CA LEU A 108 0.13 -14.93 -8.67
C LEU A 108 -1.31 -15.47 -8.57
N TYR A 109 -2.30 -14.57 -8.58
CA TYR A 109 -3.71 -14.92 -8.34
C TYR A 109 -4.65 -14.27 -9.39
N PRO A 110 -4.38 -14.40 -10.71
CA PRO A 110 -5.13 -13.70 -11.76
C PRO A 110 -6.63 -14.00 -11.71
N ASP A 111 -7.02 -15.23 -11.37
CA ASP A 111 -8.43 -15.64 -11.26
C ASP A 111 -9.17 -15.01 -10.06
N ARG A 112 -8.45 -14.42 -9.13
CA ARG A 112 -8.99 -13.74 -7.95
C ARG A 112 -9.22 -12.24 -8.19
N VAL A 113 -8.78 -11.70 -9.34
CA VAL A 113 -8.73 -10.26 -9.63
C VAL A 113 -9.75 -9.87 -10.69
N ARG A 114 -10.59 -8.88 -10.37
CA ARG A 114 -11.51 -8.24 -11.34
C ARG A 114 -10.87 -7.04 -12.02
N SER A 115 -10.11 -6.25 -11.29
CA SER A 115 -9.29 -5.15 -11.79
C SER A 115 -8.27 -4.74 -10.74
N LEU A 116 -7.21 -4.07 -11.17
CA LEU A 116 -6.17 -3.53 -10.31
C LEU A 116 -6.18 -2.00 -10.35
N SER A 117 -5.86 -1.37 -9.21
CA SER A 117 -5.51 0.05 -9.14
C SER A 117 -4.19 0.19 -8.39
N LEU A 118 -3.17 0.60 -9.09
CA LEU A 118 -1.79 0.77 -8.61
C LEU A 118 -1.56 2.25 -8.32
N VAL A 119 -1.49 2.61 -7.04
CA VAL A 119 -1.48 4.00 -6.60
C VAL A 119 -0.11 4.36 -6.04
N CYS A 120 0.57 5.36 -6.61
CA CYS A 120 1.87 5.86 -6.13
C CYS A 120 2.86 4.72 -5.84
N THR A 121 3.10 3.86 -6.82
CA THR A 121 3.93 2.66 -6.67
C THR A 121 4.92 2.50 -7.81
N SER A 122 5.81 1.53 -7.71
CA SER A 122 6.82 1.18 -8.70
C SER A 122 6.96 -0.32 -8.84
N CYS A 123 7.58 -0.79 -9.90
CA CYS A 123 7.99 -2.19 -10.08
C CYS A 123 9.50 -2.40 -9.83
N SER A 124 10.26 -1.33 -9.65
CA SER A 124 11.70 -1.37 -9.41
C SER A 124 12.10 -0.44 -8.26
N ASN A 125 13.22 -0.72 -7.63
CA ASN A 125 13.77 0.09 -6.55
C ASN A 125 15.14 0.66 -6.93
N HIS A 126 15.17 1.89 -7.43
CA HIS A 126 16.40 2.62 -7.68
C HIS A 126 17.27 2.75 -6.42
N GLN A 127 18.60 2.80 -6.57
CA GLN A 127 19.55 2.82 -5.44
C GLN A 127 19.25 3.94 -4.43
N TRP A 128 18.94 5.14 -4.89
CA TRP A 128 18.61 6.26 -3.99
C TRP A 128 17.39 5.96 -3.08
N ARG A 129 16.37 5.24 -3.60
CA ARG A 129 15.19 4.84 -2.82
C ARG A 129 15.53 3.75 -1.84
N ARG A 130 16.37 2.79 -2.24
CA ARG A 130 16.89 1.75 -1.35
C ARG A 130 17.65 2.37 -0.16
N ASP A 131 18.50 3.36 -0.43
CA ASP A 131 19.26 4.08 0.61
C ASP A 131 18.34 4.87 1.54
N LEU A 132 17.33 5.54 0.98
CA LEU A 132 16.33 6.28 1.73
C LEU A 132 15.52 5.37 2.66
N LEU A 133 14.99 4.26 2.15
CA LEU A 133 14.21 3.29 2.94
C LEU A 133 15.07 2.65 4.04
N SER A 134 16.32 2.31 3.73
CA SER A 134 17.28 1.80 4.73
C SER A 134 17.54 2.82 5.84
N SER A 135 17.69 4.10 5.48
CA SER A 135 17.83 5.20 6.45
C SER A 135 16.59 5.34 7.34
N TRP A 136 15.39 5.25 6.76
CA TRP A 136 14.15 5.30 7.54
C TRP A 136 14.03 4.12 8.51
N ALA A 137 14.41 2.92 8.07
CA ALA A 137 14.42 1.74 8.94
C ALA A 137 15.39 1.91 10.13
N ALA A 138 16.58 2.44 9.88
CA ALA A 138 17.56 2.72 10.94
C ALA A 138 17.03 3.77 11.92
N VAL A 139 16.48 4.89 11.43
CA VAL A 139 15.89 5.93 12.28
C VAL A 139 14.71 5.39 13.10
N ALA A 140 13.85 4.56 12.51
CA ALA A 140 12.74 3.95 13.23
C ALA A 140 13.22 3.08 14.40
N MET A 141 14.27 2.29 14.20
CA MET A 141 14.84 1.40 15.22
C MET A 141 15.63 2.17 16.29
N GLU A 142 16.39 3.21 15.92
CA GLU A 142 17.27 3.94 16.83
C GLU A 142 16.56 5.07 17.58
N ARG A 143 15.63 5.79 16.91
CA ARG A 143 14.97 7.01 17.40
C ARG A 143 13.46 6.90 17.50
N GLY A 144 12.89 5.79 17.04
CA GLY A 144 11.47 5.49 17.07
C GLY A 144 10.67 6.02 15.88
N MET A 145 9.46 5.51 15.77
CA MET A 145 8.55 5.76 14.63
C MET A 145 8.15 7.24 14.48
N SER A 146 8.08 7.99 15.60
CA SER A 146 7.72 9.41 15.54
C SER A 146 8.74 10.24 14.77
N GLU A 147 10.04 10.03 15.05
CA GLU A 147 11.13 10.72 14.36
C GLU A 147 11.17 10.31 12.87
N MET A 148 11.05 9.02 12.59
CA MET A 148 10.99 8.50 11.23
C MET A 148 9.83 9.14 10.44
N THR A 149 8.63 9.18 11.03
CA THR A 149 7.44 9.76 10.38
C THR A 149 7.65 11.25 10.05
N MET A 150 8.26 12.01 10.94
CA MET A 150 8.59 13.41 10.70
C MET A 150 9.58 13.60 9.54
N GLN A 151 10.58 12.72 9.43
CA GLN A 151 11.52 12.75 8.32
C GLN A 151 10.86 12.33 6.99
N ALA A 152 9.99 11.33 7.02
CA ALA A 152 9.28 10.84 5.85
C ALA A 152 8.23 11.83 5.31
N ALA A 153 7.68 12.69 6.17
CA ALA A 153 6.58 13.59 5.82
C ALA A 153 6.84 14.42 4.55
N ARG A 154 8.06 14.94 4.38
CA ARG A 154 8.47 15.73 3.20
C ARG A 154 8.54 14.93 1.90
N TRP A 155 8.66 13.61 1.98
CA TRP A 155 8.69 12.71 0.83
C TRP A 155 7.29 12.26 0.43
N VAL A 156 6.38 12.22 1.41
CA VAL A 156 5.03 11.70 1.24
C VAL A 156 4.03 12.82 0.93
N ILE A 157 4.14 13.96 1.61
CA ILE A 157 3.16 15.06 1.53
C ILE A 157 3.73 16.19 0.66
N GLY A 158 2.94 16.66 -0.29
CA GLY A 158 3.32 17.77 -1.17
C GLY A 158 3.52 19.09 -0.40
N PRO A 159 4.38 20.00 -0.90
CA PRO A 159 4.78 21.20 -0.16
C PRO A 159 3.62 22.12 0.24
N ARG A 160 2.56 22.17 -0.56
CA ARG A 160 1.36 22.98 -0.26
C ARG A 160 0.57 22.37 0.88
N SER A 161 0.30 21.08 0.80
CA SER A 161 -0.42 20.31 1.82
C SER A 161 0.38 20.24 3.12
N LEU A 162 1.69 20.05 3.03
CA LEU A 162 2.56 20.03 4.20
C LEU A 162 2.47 21.36 4.99
N ARG A 163 2.54 22.51 4.31
CA ARG A 163 2.38 23.82 4.95
C ARG A 163 1.00 23.99 5.61
N ARG A 164 -0.06 23.52 4.95
CA ARG A 164 -1.44 23.61 5.44
C ARG A 164 -1.70 22.67 6.61
N LEU A 165 -1.17 21.46 6.53
CA LEU A 165 -1.43 20.38 7.49
C LEU A 165 -0.40 20.32 8.63
N TRP A 166 0.73 21.04 8.52
CA TRP A 166 1.83 20.98 9.47
C TRP A 166 1.41 21.12 10.94
N PRO A 167 0.53 22.10 11.31
CA PRO A 167 0.09 22.21 12.70
C PRO A 167 -0.64 20.97 13.21
N ALA A 168 -1.39 20.28 12.34
CA ALA A 168 -2.11 19.05 12.69
C ALA A 168 -1.22 17.80 12.54
N PHE A 169 -0.31 17.79 11.58
CA PHE A 169 0.54 16.64 11.27
C PHE A 169 1.57 16.37 12.37
N SER A 170 2.10 17.41 13.02
CA SER A 170 2.99 17.27 14.17
C SER A 170 2.32 16.59 15.38
N TRP A 171 0.98 16.66 15.47
CA TRP A 171 0.19 16.05 16.55
C TRP A 171 -0.41 14.70 16.16
N LEU A 172 -0.86 14.55 14.91
CA LEU A 172 -1.66 13.40 14.44
C LEU A 172 -0.87 12.42 13.57
N GLY A 173 0.20 12.86 12.91
CA GLY A 173 1.00 12.03 12.03
C GLY A 173 1.50 10.72 12.68
N PRO A 174 2.04 10.78 13.91
CA PRO A 174 2.49 9.58 14.62
C PRO A 174 1.37 8.58 14.99
N ILE A 175 0.11 9.02 14.95
CA ILE A 175 -1.05 8.18 15.32
C ILE A 175 -1.44 7.26 14.17
N ALA A 176 -1.22 7.71 12.92
CA ALA A 176 -1.60 6.99 11.70
C ALA A 176 -0.56 5.97 11.21
N THR A 177 0.58 5.88 11.87
CA THR A 177 1.63 4.92 11.53
C THR A 177 1.77 3.83 12.58
N SER A 178 2.36 2.69 12.20
CA SER A 178 2.68 1.64 13.16
C SER A 178 3.52 2.20 14.30
N ARG A 179 3.16 1.90 15.54
CA ARG A 179 3.93 2.34 16.71
C ARG A 179 5.17 1.48 16.97
N GLU A 180 5.25 0.34 16.31
CA GLU A 180 6.30 -0.65 16.51
C GLU A 180 7.31 -0.59 15.36
N ALA A 181 8.51 -0.10 15.67
CA ALA A 181 9.60 0.04 14.72
C ALA A 181 10.00 -1.31 14.08
N HIS A 182 9.88 -2.42 14.83
CA HIS A 182 10.20 -3.76 14.36
C HIS A 182 9.38 -4.16 13.12
N GLY A 183 8.04 -4.01 13.17
CA GLY A 183 7.18 -4.34 12.03
C GLY A 183 7.46 -3.45 10.81
N PHE A 184 7.70 -2.15 11.03
CA PHE A 184 8.11 -1.23 9.97
C PHE A 184 9.44 -1.65 9.34
N HIS A 185 10.45 -1.95 10.17
CA HIS A 185 11.75 -2.44 9.70
C HIS A 185 11.61 -3.71 8.86
N ALA A 186 10.82 -4.70 9.32
CA ALA A 186 10.60 -5.94 8.58
C ALA A 186 9.90 -5.71 7.22
N GLN A 187 8.94 -4.76 7.15
CA GLN A 187 8.33 -4.36 5.88
C GLN A 187 9.34 -3.67 4.94
N VAL A 188 10.21 -2.80 5.46
CA VAL A 188 11.30 -2.21 4.65
C VAL A 188 12.20 -3.30 4.09
N GLN A 189 12.59 -4.29 4.91
CA GLN A 189 13.40 -5.42 4.43
C GLN A 189 12.70 -6.20 3.31
N ALA A 190 11.38 -6.39 3.39
CA ALA A 190 10.60 -7.02 2.32
C ALA A 190 10.68 -6.24 1.00
N ILE A 191 10.59 -4.90 1.06
CA ILE A 191 10.73 -4.05 -0.13
C ILE A 191 12.15 -4.13 -0.69
N LEU A 192 13.17 -4.09 0.17
CA LEU A 192 14.57 -4.12 -0.24
C LEU A 192 15.02 -5.48 -0.79
N ALA A 193 14.39 -6.56 -0.31
CA ALA A 193 14.63 -7.92 -0.79
C ALA A 193 13.91 -8.22 -2.12
N ALA A 194 12.86 -7.48 -2.42
CA ALA A 194 12.22 -7.59 -3.73
C ALA A 194 13.20 -7.15 -4.81
N ASP A 195 13.56 -8.08 -5.66
CA ASP A 195 14.43 -7.81 -6.80
C ASP A 195 13.62 -7.15 -7.94
N ASP A 196 14.32 -6.60 -8.92
CA ASP A 196 13.70 -5.96 -10.08
C ASP A 196 13.06 -6.96 -11.06
N SER A 197 13.08 -8.27 -10.73
CA SER A 197 12.43 -9.33 -11.53
C SER A 197 10.91 -9.21 -11.57
N LEU A 198 10.32 -8.48 -10.64
CA LEU A 198 8.88 -8.18 -10.67
C LEU A 198 8.48 -7.56 -12.01
N ALA A 199 9.30 -6.65 -12.56
CA ALA A 199 9.05 -6.00 -13.84
C ALA A 199 8.91 -7.02 -15.00
N GLU A 200 9.68 -8.10 -14.99
CA GLU A 200 9.65 -9.14 -16.03
C GLU A 200 8.31 -9.92 -16.07
N HIS A 201 7.59 -9.94 -14.96
CA HIS A 201 6.33 -10.67 -14.82
C HIS A 201 5.08 -9.79 -15.01
N LEU A 202 5.21 -8.47 -15.08
CA LEU A 202 4.08 -7.55 -15.22
C LEU A 202 3.29 -7.75 -16.52
N THR A 203 3.95 -8.23 -17.57
CA THR A 203 3.29 -8.59 -18.84
C THR A 203 2.26 -9.72 -18.70
N GLN A 204 2.29 -10.46 -17.61
CA GLN A 204 1.33 -11.54 -17.31
C GLN A 204 0.02 -11.02 -16.70
N ILE A 205 -0.03 -9.76 -16.29
CA ILE A 205 -1.24 -9.16 -15.73
C ILE A 205 -2.25 -8.95 -16.86
N THR A 206 -3.36 -9.67 -16.79
CA THR A 206 -4.45 -9.61 -17.77
C THR A 206 -5.67 -8.81 -17.28
N ALA A 207 -5.75 -8.57 -15.99
CA ALA A 207 -6.85 -7.79 -15.41
C ALA A 207 -6.78 -6.31 -15.82
N PRO A 208 -7.92 -5.65 -16.09
CA PRO A 208 -7.94 -4.20 -16.32
C PRO A 208 -7.22 -3.46 -15.19
N THR A 209 -6.25 -2.62 -15.53
CA THR A 209 -5.36 -1.98 -14.55
C THR A 209 -5.36 -0.46 -14.71
N ALA A 210 -5.57 0.27 -13.62
CA ALA A 210 -5.35 1.71 -13.53
C ALA A 210 -4.05 1.98 -12.76
N VAL A 211 -3.14 2.76 -13.34
CA VAL A 211 -1.93 3.25 -12.69
C VAL A 211 -2.13 4.72 -12.35
N ILE A 212 -2.08 5.07 -11.07
CA ILE A 212 -2.46 6.41 -10.57
C ILE A 212 -1.28 7.03 -9.82
N VAL A 213 -0.86 8.23 -10.24
CA VAL A 213 0.26 8.94 -9.62
C VAL A 213 0.01 10.43 -9.54
N GLY A 214 0.56 11.08 -8.53
CA GLY A 214 0.63 12.53 -8.44
C GLY A 214 1.83 13.10 -9.22
N ASN A 215 1.65 14.22 -9.92
CA ASN A 215 2.78 14.84 -10.65
C ASN A 215 3.82 15.52 -9.73
N GLN A 216 3.58 15.52 -8.40
CA GLN A 216 4.53 16.00 -7.38
C GLN A 216 5.04 14.86 -6.49
N ASP A 217 4.79 13.61 -6.86
CA ASP A 217 5.35 12.46 -6.15
C ASP A 217 6.86 12.38 -6.41
N ILE A 218 7.64 12.52 -5.35
CA ILE A 218 9.11 12.44 -5.39
C ILE A 218 9.63 11.11 -4.85
N LEU A 219 8.77 10.31 -4.20
CA LEU A 219 9.14 9.01 -3.65
C LEU A 219 8.98 7.88 -4.69
N THR A 220 7.86 7.89 -5.42
CA THR A 220 7.63 7.06 -6.61
C THR A 220 7.27 8.01 -7.76
N PRO A 221 8.29 8.62 -8.40
CA PRO A 221 8.07 9.62 -9.43
C PRO A 221 7.23 9.11 -10.60
N ARG A 222 6.63 10.03 -11.34
CA ARG A 222 5.78 9.74 -12.49
C ARG A 222 6.41 8.72 -13.45
N GLY A 223 7.73 8.75 -13.64
CA GLY A 223 8.46 7.80 -14.49
C GLY A 223 8.29 6.33 -14.06
N ASP A 224 8.20 6.05 -12.75
CA ASP A 224 7.91 4.69 -12.25
C ASP A 224 6.51 4.23 -12.67
N SER A 225 5.55 5.14 -12.71
CA SER A 225 4.17 4.83 -13.14
C SER A 225 4.04 4.73 -14.65
N GLU A 226 4.84 5.47 -15.41
CA GLU A 226 4.95 5.32 -16.85
C GLU A 226 5.54 3.95 -17.19
N GLU A 227 6.61 3.51 -16.50
CA GLU A 227 7.17 2.17 -16.64
C GLU A 227 6.13 1.08 -16.37
N LEU A 228 5.35 1.19 -15.29
CA LEU A 228 4.25 0.26 -15.01
C LEU A 228 3.20 0.21 -16.10
N ALA A 229 2.81 1.37 -16.63
CA ALA A 229 1.81 1.46 -17.69
C ALA A 229 2.32 0.90 -19.02
N ASP A 230 3.61 1.01 -19.29
CA ASP A 230 4.23 0.45 -20.50
C ASP A 230 4.37 -1.09 -20.41
N LEU A 231 4.62 -1.63 -19.21
CA LEU A 231 4.84 -3.06 -18.99
C LEU A 231 3.54 -3.87 -18.84
N ILE A 232 2.47 -3.28 -18.31
CA ILE A 232 1.20 -3.96 -18.09
C ILE A 232 0.28 -3.75 -19.31
N PRO A 233 -0.05 -4.79 -20.11
CA PRO A 233 -0.76 -4.62 -21.38
C PRO A 233 -2.15 -3.98 -21.28
N THR A 234 -2.77 -4.06 -20.11
CA THR A 234 -4.12 -3.56 -19.83
C THR A 234 -4.13 -2.25 -19.03
N ALA A 235 -2.96 -1.64 -18.83
CA ALA A 235 -2.84 -0.47 -17.95
C ALA A 235 -3.23 0.83 -18.63
N GLU A 236 -3.91 1.68 -17.86
CA GLU A 236 -4.16 3.08 -18.17
C GLU A 236 -3.51 3.98 -17.12
N LEU A 237 -2.69 4.95 -17.54
CA LEU A 237 -2.00 5.89 -16.66
C LEU A 237 -2.88 7.11 -16.37
N MET A 238 -3.06 7.42 -15.09
CA MET A 238 -3.75 8.59 -14.58
C MET A 238 -2.81 9.46 -13.75
N VAL A 239 -2.52 10.67 -14.22
CA VAL A 239 -1.63 11.63 -13.53
C VAL A 239 -2.46 12.74 -12.89
N LEU A 240 -2.44 12.82 -11.56
CA LEU A 240 -3.15 13.82 -10.78
C LEU A 240 -2.30 15.07 -10.58
N SER A 241 -2.81 16.19 -11.08
CA SER A 241 -2.09 17.48 -10.98
C SER A 241 -2.09 18.00 -9.54
N GLY A 242 -0.91 18.38 -9.06
CA GLY A 242 -0.73 18.96 -7.72
C GLY A 242 -0.68 17.94 -6.58
N ALA A 243 -0.84 16.66 -6.87
CA ALA A 243 -0.78 15.58 -5.88
C ALA A 243 0.67 15.07 -5.71
N ALA A 244 1.02 14.70 -4.48
CA ALA A 244 2.27 14.02 -4.13
C ALA A 244 2.01 12.54 -3.79
N HIS A 245 2.96 11.86 -3.14
CA HIS A 245 2.85 10.45 -2.76
C HIS A 245 1.63 10.16 -1.86
N GLY A 246 1.32 11.08 -0.96
CA GLY A 246 0.16 10.99 -0.06
C GLY A 246 -1.17 11.42 -0.69
N LEU A 247 -1.35 11.24 -1.99
CA LEU A 247 -2.53 11.71 -2.73
C LEU A 247 -3.87 11.28 -2.12
N MET A 248 -3.93 10.13 -1.44
CA MET A 248 -5.14 9.67 -0.76
C MET A 248 -5.59 10.60 0.36
N ILE A 249 -4.65 11.37 0.94
CA ILE A 249 -4.93 12.37 1.99
C ILE A 249 -5.13 13.75 1.35
N GLU A 250 -4.32 14.07 0.33
CA GLU A 250 -4.26 15.41 -0.26
C GLU A 250 -5.42 15.67 -1.24
N HIS A 251 -5.89 14.63 -1.93
CA HIS A 251 -6.90 14.67 -3.00
C HIS A 251 -7.98 13.61 -2.76
N ALA A 252 -8.55 13.58 -1.56
CA ALA A 252 -9.54 12.58 -1.15
C ALA A 252 -10.92 12.75 -1.81
N THR A 253 -11.15 13.85 -2.53
CA THR A 253 -12.43 14.20 -3.19
C THR A 253 -12.27 14.39 -4.67
#